data_a9ebbb8c7183fe9b5575de16571b93ae
#
_entry.id   a9ebbb8c7183fe9b5575de16571b93ae
#
_cell.length_a   1.000
_cell.length_b   1.000
_cell.length_c   1.000
_cell.angle_alpha   90.00
_cell.angle_beta   90.00
_cell.angle_gamma   90.00
#
_symmetry.space_group_name_H-M   'P 1'
#
loop_
_entity.id
_entity.type
_entity.pdbx_description
1 polymer ?
#
loop_
_entity_poly.entity_id
_entity_poly.type
_entity_poly.pdbx_seq_one_letter_code
_entity_poly.pdbx_strand_id
1 'polypeptide(L)'
;MLNSKKLSKFSEISHGFFNKNGGVSKGIYKSLNCGVGSKDKKNNVKKNLKIVIKKICKKSKEIFLVKQTHSNKFLFLSKNTKIKNRSITADAIITDKKDFPIAVLTADCVPILLFDKKRKMIAAIHAGWRGAFKGVISKVINFMLKKGCDRKDIIVAIGPSITQKNYNVKLDFKNKFIKKHKKNKIFFKNRNKLIY
;
A
#
# COMPACT_ATOMS: atom_id res chain seq x y z
N MET A 1 4.94 -14.53 -2.78
CA MET A 1 4.57 -13.29 -3.47
C MET A 1 3.34 -13.55 -4.32
N LEU A 2 2.35 -12.67 -4.26
CA LEU A 2 1.14 -12.71 -5.10
C LEU A 2 1.21 -11.59 -6.14
N ASN A 3 0.78 -11.87 -7.34
CA ASN A 3 0.78 -10.91 -8.46
C ASN A 3 -0.65 -10.71 -8.97
N SER A 4 -0.93 -9.50 -9.43
CA SER A 4 -2.19 -9.18 -10.11
C SER A 4 -2.14 -9.66 -11.56
N LYS A 5 -3.08 -10.53 -11.96
CA LYS A 5 -3.21 -10.97 -13.36
C LYS A 5 -3.34 -9.79 -14.35
N LYS A 6 -4.01 -8.69 -13.93
CA LYS A 6 -4.17 -7.50 -14.78
C LYS A 6 -2.86 -6.74 -14.96
N LEU A 7 -2.09 -6.53 -13.88
CA LEU A 7 -0.81 -5.84 -13.94
C LEU A 7 0.28 -6.68 -14.62
N SER A 8 0.25 -8.02 -14.48
CA SER A 8 1.21 -8.93 -15.13
C SER A 8 1.13 -8.96 -16.65
N LYS A 9 0.10 -8.35 -17.26
CA LYS A 9 0.01 -8.19 -18.72
C LYS A 9 0.97 -7.13 -19.27
N PHE A 10 1.59 -6.33 -18.42
CA PHE A 10 2.48 -5.24 -18.80
C PHE A 10 3.93 -5.59 -18.43
N SER A 11 4.77 -5.85 -19.41
CA SER A 11 6.18 -6.23 -19.23
C SER A 11 7.06 -5.09 -18.68
N GLU A 12 6.60 -3.84 -18.84
CA GLU A 12 7.31 -2.65 -18.41
C GLU A 12 7.21 -2.36 -16.90
N ILE A 13 6.36 -3.10 -16.17
CA ILE A 13 6.26 -2.97 -14.71
C ILE A 13 6.52 -4.30 -14.02
N SER A 14 7.15 -4.23 -12.85
CA SER A 14 7.23 -5.33 -11.91
C SER A 14 6.45 -4.97 -10.65
N HIS A 15 5.67 -5.90 -10.12
CA HIS A 15 4.83 -5.67 -8.95
C HIS A 15 4.66 -6.95 -8.13
N GLY A 16 4.25 -6.82 -6.89
CA GLY A 16 3.90 -7.96 -6.05
C GLY A 16 3.38 -7.57 -4.68
N PHE A 17 2.52 -8.43 -4.14
CA PHE A 17 2.10 -8.40 -2.75
C PHE A 17 2.86 -9.51 -2.01
N PHE A 18 3.67 -9.12 -1.04
CA PHE A 18 4.49 -10.03 -0.27
C PHE A 18 3.78 -10.41 1.02
N ASN A 19 3.75 -11.70 1.33
CA ASN A 19 3.33 -12.20 2.63
C ASN A 19 4.53 -12.38 3.57
N LYS A 20 4.29 -12.93 4.75
CA LYS A 20 5.32 -13.13 5.78
C LYS A 20 6.40 -14.16 5.46
N ASN A 21 6.29 -14.92 4.36
CA ASN A 21 7.17 -16.06 4.08
C ASN A 21 8.41 -15.66 3.26
N GLY A 22 9.52 -16.39 3.50
CA GLY A 22 10.74 -16.26 2.68
C GLY A 22 11.71 -15.18 3.15
N GLY A 23 11.65 -14.78 4.40
CA GLY A 23 12.60 -13.86 5.03
C GLY A 23 13.51 -14.52 6.05
N VAL A 24 14.27 -13.69 6.78
CA VAL A 24 15.29 -14.12 7.74
C VAL A 24 14.94 -13.81 9.20
N SER A 25 13.85 -13.11 9.46
CA SER A 25 13.40 -12.79 10.83
C SER A 25 12.93 -14.02 11.56
N LYS A 26 13.07 -14.03 12.90
CA LYS A 26 12.73 -15.15 13.79
C LYS A 26 11.66 -14.72 14.80
N GLY A 27 11.17 -15.69 15.59
CA GLY A 27 10.17 -15.47 16.64
C GLY A 27 8.87 -14.88 16.08
N ILE A 28 8.29 -13.90 16.76
CA ILE A 28 7.04 -13.24 16.39
C ILE A 28 7.11 -12.52 15.02
N TYR A 29 8.32 -12.21 14.53
CA TYR A 29 8.56 -11.57 13.24
C TYR A 29 8.82 -12.54 12.09
N LYS A 30 8.70 -13.87 12.32
CA LYS A 30 8.99 -14.91 11.30
C LYS A 30 8.03 -14.73 10.11
N SER A 31 8.55 -14.54 8.88
CA SER A 31 9.95 -14.51 8.51
C SER A 31 10.33 -13.26 7.67
N LEU A 32 9.46 -12.77 6.77
CA LEU A 32 9.73 -11.64 5.87
C LEU A 32 9.22 -10.31 6.46
N ASN A 33 9.60 -10.00 7.70
CA ASN A 33 9.26 -8.73 8.29
C ASN A 33 10.04 -7.59 7.63
N CYS A 34 9.33 -6.70 6.94
CA CYS A 34 9.87 -5.49 6.32
C CYS A 34 9.55 -4.22 7.13
N GLY A 35 8.99 -4.36 8.32
CA GLY A 35 8.57 -3.27 9.20
C GLY A 35 9.75 -2.54 9.83
N VAL A 36 10.25 -1.49 9.18
CA VAL A 36 11.42 -0.72 9.63
C VAL A 36 11.21 -0.01 10.98
N GLY A 37 9.95 0.11 11.45
CA GLY A 37 9.58 0.63 12.77
C GLY A 37 9.29 -0.47 13.81
N SER A 38 9.43 -1.76 13.46
CA SER A 38 9.22 -2.87 14.39
C SER A 38 10.38 -3.01 15.38
N LYS A 39 10.14 -3.78 16.45
CA LYS A 39 11.19 -4.13 17.43
C LYS A 39 12.08 -5.30 16.96
N ASP A 40 11.96 -5.74 15.71
CA ASP A 40 12.83 -6.76 15.12
C ASP A 40 14.27 -6.25 14.98
N LYS A 41 15.22 -7.17 14.85
CA LYS A 41 16.63 -6.82 14.60
C LYS A 41 16.72 -6.02 13.28
N LYS A 42 17.23 -4.80 13.34
CA LYS A 42 17.37 -3.89 12.18
C LYS A 42 18.03 -4.56 10.98
N ASN A 43 19.00 -5.45 11.26
CA ASN A 43 19.72 -6.19 10.22
C ASN A 43 18.83 -7.21 9.49
N ASN A 44 17.90 -7.86 10.20
CA ASN A 44 16.95 -8.78 9.60
C ASN A 44 15.98 -8.03 8.67
N VAL A 45 15.42 -6.91 9.15
CA VAL A 45 14.53 -6.06 8.35
C VAL A 45 15.25 -5.57 7.08
N LYS A 46 16.51 -5.14 7.20
CA LYS A 46 17.34 -4.74 6.05
C LYS A 46 17.56 -5.89 5.06
N LYS A 47 17.85 -7.11 5.55
CA LYS A 47 17.97 -8.31 4.71
C LYS A 47 16.64 -8.64 4.02
N ASN A 48 15.52 -8.57 4.73
CA ASN A 48 14.19 -8.82 4.18
C ASN A 48 13.84 -7.83 3.06
N LEU A 49 14.10 -6.55 3.25
CA LEU A 49 13.92 -5.55 2.20
C LEU A 49 14.80 -5.83 0.98
N LYS A 50 16.05 -6.31 1.17
CA LYS A 50 16.92 -6.75 0.06
C LYS A 50 16.34 -7.96 -0.69
N ILE A 51 15.67 -8.90 0.01
CA ILE A 51 14.99 -10.04 -0.62
C ILE A 51 13.84 -9.53 -1.49
N VAL A 52 13.03 -8.60 -0.98
CA VAL A 52 11.91 -8.01 -1.72
C VAL A 52 12.40 -7.29 -2.97
N ILE A 53 13.42 -6.44 -2.83
CA ILE A 53 13.91 -5.63 -3.95
C ILE A 53 14.49 -6.48 -5.08
N LYS A 54 15.23 -7.56 -4.75
CA LYS A 54 15.76 -8.49 -5.76
C LYS A 54 14.66 -9.13 -6.61
N LYS A 55 13.45 -9.29 -6.05
CA LYS A 55 12.28 -9.87 -6.76
C LYS A 55 11.53 -8.83 -7.60
N ILE A 56 11.62 -7.55 -7.25
CA ILE A 56 10.86 -6.48 -7.91
C ILE A 56 11.72 -5.68 -8.89
N CYS A 57 12.94 -5.32 -8.50
CA CYS A 57 13.82 -4.50 -9.34
C CYS A 57 15.28 -4.80 -9.05
N LYS A 58 15.89 -5.67 -9.86
CA LYS A 58 17.30 -6.07 -9.69
C LYS A 58 18.28 -4.90 -9.87
N LYS A 59 17.90 -3.88 -10.63
CA LYS A 59 18.74 -2.70 -10.90
C LYS A 59 18.80 -1.73 -9.73
N SER A 60 17.82 -1.76 -8.81
CA SER A 60 17.80 -0.84 -7.68
C SER A 60 18.49 -1.42 -6.44
N LYS A 61 19.15 -0.57 -5.67
CA LYS A 61 19.83 -0.94 -4.42
C LYS A 61 18.89 -0.88 -3.21
N GLU A 62 17.81 -0.09 -3.30
CA GLU A 62 16.85 0.09 -2.21
C GLU A 62 15.40 0.23 -2.74
N ILE A 63 14.45 0.00 -1.86
CA ILE A 63 13.03 0.25 -2.09
C ILE A 63 12.63 1.51 -1.33
N PHE A 64 11.92 2.42 -1.98
CA PHE A 64 11.51 3.67 -1.36
C PHE A 64 10.25 3.47 -0.51
N LEU A 65 10.31 3.91 0.72
CA LEU A 65 9.26 3.83 1.72
C LEU A 65 8.97 5.22 2.29
N VAL A 66 7.79 5.40 2.88
CA VAL A 66 7.39 6.58 3.64
C VAL A 66 7.12 6.21 5.11
N LYS A 67 7.02 7.20 5.99
CA LYS A 67 6.51 7.00 7.35
C LYS A 67 4.98 6.97 7.31
N GLN A 68 4.40 5.77 7.40
CA GLN A 68 2.95 5.59 7.35
C GLN A 68 2.31 5.90 8.70
N THR A 69 1.22 6.66 8.70
CA THR A 69 0.49 7.10 9.89
C THR A 69 -1.03 6.98 9.76
N HIS A 70 -1.50 6.17 8.83
CA HIS A 70 -2.92 5.99 8.49
C HIS A 70 -3.58 7.32 8.07
N SER A 71 -2.81 8.18 7.43
CA SER A 71 -3.25 9.47 6.89
C SER A 71 -3.85 9.33 5.48
N ASN A 72 -4.29 10.45 4.91
CA ASN A 72 -4.62 10.55 3.49
C ASN A 72 -3.59 11.37 2.70
N LYS A 73 -2.38 11.51 3.24
CA LYS A 73 -1.27 12.18 2.57
C LYS A 73 -0.59 11.23 1.60
N PHE A 74 -0.11 11.77 0.50
CA PHE A 74 0.71 11.05 -0.46
C PHE A 74 1.97 11.86 -0.78
N LEU A 75 2.99 11.17 -1.29
CA LEU A 75 4.22 11.76 -1.79
C LEU A 75 4.32 11.48 -3.29
N PHE A 76 4.60 12.51 -4.10
CA PHE A 76 4.96 12.36 -5.50
C PHE A 76 6.46 12.54 -5.68
N LEU A 77 7.09 11.56 -6.31
CA LEU A 77 8.51 11.56 -6.65
C LEU A 77 8.67 11.65 -8.16
N SER A 78 8.88 12.86 -8.67
CA SER A 78 9.22 13.10 -10.07
C SER A 78 10.69 12.76 -10.33
N LYS A 79 11.09 12.71 -11.62
CA LYS A 79 12.47 12.43 -12.03
C LYS A 79 13.51 13.28 -11.29
N ASN A 80 13.20 14.55 -11.04
CA ASN A 80 14.13 15.50 -10.40
C ASN A 80 14.05 15.54 -8.88
N THR A 81 13.11 14.81 -8.28
CA THR A 81 12.92 14.83 -6.82
C THR A 81 14.05 14.07 -6.10
N LYS A 82 14.78 14.76 -5.24
CA LYS A 82 15.79 14.17 -4.36
C LYS A 82 15.25 14.22 -2.92
N ILE A 83 14.72 13.13 -2.41
CA ILE A 83 14.20 13.02 -1.04
C ILE A 83 14.79 11.79 -0.40
N LYS A 84 15.25 11.92 0.85
CA LYS A 84 15.77 10.80 1.63
C LYS A 84 14.65 9.79 1.91
N ASN A 85 14.97 8.52 1.75
CA ASN A 85 14.05 7.42 2.04
C ASN A 85 13.52 7.52 3.47
N ARG A 86 12.20 7.39 3.64
CA ARG A 86 11.47 7.49 4.91
C ARG A 86 11.59 8.84 5.65
N SER A 87 11.95 9.91 5.01
CA SER A 87 11.94 11.25 5.63
C SER A 87 10.54 11.86 5.69
N ILE A 88 9.63 11.46 4.81
CA ILE A 88 8.30 12.04 4.65
C ILE A 88 7.23 11.15 5.28
N THR A 89 6.28 11.78 5.96
CA THR A 89 5.06 11.16 6.50
C THR A 89 3.96 11.18 5.45
N ALA A 90 3.59 9.99 4.95
CA ALA A 90 2.53 9.78 3.98
C ALA A 90 2.05 8.32 4.04
N ASP A 91 0.93 8.03 3.39
CA ASP A 91 0.37 6.67 3.28
C ASP A 91 0.22 6.22 1.83
N ALA A 92 0.71 7.03 0.90
CA ALA A 92 0.84 6.64 -0.50
C ALA A 92 2.08 7.28 -1.13
N ILE A 93 2.62 6.61 -2.14
CA ILE A 93 3.73 7.07 -2.95
C ILE A 93 3.31 6.97 -4.41
N ILE A 94 3.59 8.01 -5.18
CA ILE A 94 3.37 8.08 -6.62
C ILE A 94 4.71 8.40 -7.27
N THR A 95 5.04 7.78 -8.40
CA THR A 95 6.26 8.11 -9.15
C THR A 95 6.13 7.84 -10.64
N ASP A 96 6.87 8.62 -11.43
CA ASP A 96 7.12 8.43 -12.86
C ASP A 96 8.59 8.04 -13.15
N LYS A 97 9.37 7.75 -12.09
CA LYS A 97 10.77 7.33 -12.22
C LYS A 97 10.86 5.89 -12.71
N LYS A 98 11.70 5.65 -13.71
CA LYS A 98 12.07 4.29 -14.14
C LYS A 98 13.02 3.64 -13.12
N ASP A 99 12.96 2.31 -13.03
CA ASP A 99 13.81 1.49 -12.15
C ASP A 99 13.84 1.96 -10.70
N PHE A 100 12.75 2.61 -10.24
CA PHE A 100 12.62 3.18 -8.91
C PHE A 100 11.49 2.47 -8.14
N PRO A 101 11.80 1.41 -7.40
CA PRO A 101 10.79 0.65 -6.68
C PRO A 101 10.26 1.42 -5.47
N ILE A 102 8.95 1.50 -5.37
CA ILE A 102 8.22 2.08 -4.26
C ILE A 102 7.40 1.00 -3.55
N ALA A 103 7.21 1.11 -2.26
CA ALA A 103 6.35 0.20 -1.53
C ALA A 103 5.64 0.88 -0.35
N VAL A 104 4.54 0.26 0.07
CA VAL A 104 3.89 0.47 1.36
C VAL A 104 3.90 -0.83 2.16
N LEU A 105 3.88 -0.70 3.47
CA LEU A 105 3.86 -1.82 4.41
C LEU A 105 2.46 -1.99 4.95
N THR A 106 1.96 -3.21 4.96
CA THR A 106 0.66 -3.55 5.53
C THR A 106 0.76 -4.82 6.36
N ALA A 107 -0.10 -4.96 7.36
CA ALA A 107 -0.41 -6.22 8.00
C ALA A 107 -1.86 -6.59 7.68
N ASP A 108 -2.81 -5.77 8.15
CA ASP A 108 -4.25 -5.97 7.97
C ASP A 108 -4.87 -4.96 7.00
N CYS A 109 -4.27 -3.77 6.88
CA CYS A 109 -4.76 -2.70 6.02
C CYS A 109 -4.64 -3.06 4.54
N VAL A 110 -5.48 -2.46 3.71
CA VAL A 110 -5.56 -2.73 2.26
C VAL A 110 -4.38 -2.11 1.51
N PRO A 111 -3.51 -2.91 0.86
CA PRO A 111 -2.53 -2.40 -0.10
C PRO A 111 -3.16 -2.25 -1.48
N ILE A 112 -2.93 -1.11 -2.12
CA ILE A 112 -3.42 -0.86 -3.48
C ILE A 112 -2.26 -0.43 -4.35
N LEU A 113 -2.17 -1.02 -5.54
CA LEU A 113 -1.21 -0.65 -6.57
C LEU A 113 -1.94 -0.06 -7.76
N LEU A 114 -1.44 1.06 -8.28
CA LEU A 114 -1.95 1.70 -9.49
C LEU A 114 -0.84 1.76 -10.53
N PHE A 115 -1.22 1.58 -11.80
CA PHE A 115 -0.36 1.77 -12.95
C PHE A 115 -1.13 2.45 -14.08
N ASP A 116 -0.65 3.59 -14.55
CA ASP A 116 -1.12 4.21 -15.79
C ASP A 116 -0.27 3.73 -16.97
N LYS A 117 -0.91 2.99 -17.91
CA LYS A 117 -0.22 2.33 -19.02
C LYS A 117 0.32 3.28 -20.08
N LYS A 118 -0.17 4.54 -20.17
CA LYS A 118 0.31 5.57 -21.11
C LYS A 118 1.38 6.45 -20.50
N ARG A 119 1.13 7.03 -19.33
CA ARG A 119 2.08 7.90 -18.64
C ARG A 119 3.18 7.15 -17.92
N LYS A 120 3.06 5.79 -17.80
CA LYS A 120 4.00 4.92 -17.07
C LYS A 120 4.19 5.35 -15.61
N MET A 121 3.16 5.97 -15.04
CA MET A 121 3.13 6.39 -13.65
C MET A 121 2.61 5.26 -12.78
N ILE A 122 3.27 5.02 -11.66
CA ILE A 122 2.88 4.00 -10.67
C ILE A 122 2.55 4.64 -9.32
N ALA A 123 1.69 3.97 -8.56
CA ALA A 123 1.45 4.33 -7.18
C ALA A 123 1.30 3.09 -6.28
N ALA A 124 1.76 3.23 -5.03
CA ALA A 124 1.52 2.28 -3.96
C ALA A 124 0.79 3.00 -2.82
N ILE A 125 -0.35 2.47 -2.37
CA ILE A 125 -1.23 3.10 -1.38
C ILE A 125 -1.44 2.14 -0.21
N HIS A 126 -1.22 2.63 1.01
CA HIS A 126 -1.64 2.02 2.25
C HIS A 126 -3.01 2.58 2.63
N ALA A 127 -4.05 1.82 2.38
CA ALA A 127 -5.42 2.21 2.70
C ALA A 127 -5.88 1.56 4.03
N GLY A 128 -5.32 2.02 5.15
CA GLY A 128 -5.91 1.77 6.47
C GLY A 128 -7.25 2.50 6.58
N TRP A 129 -8.14 2.06 7.49
CA TRP A 129 -9.49 2.60 7.59
C TRP A 129 -9.55 4.14 7.71
N ARG A 130 -8.63 4.76 8.46
CA ARG A 130 -8.57 6.23 8.61
C ARG A 130 -8.22 6.92 7.29
N GLY A 131 -7.21 6.40 6.58
CA GLY A 131 -6.80 6.91 5.28
C GLY A 131 -7.89 6.73 4.23
N ALA A 132 -8.51 5.55 4.16
CA ALA A 132 -9.63 5.26 3.28
C ALA A 132 -10.83 6.18 3.57
N PHE A 133 -11.22 6.31 4.85
CA PHE A 133 -12.28 7.21 5.27
C PHE A 133 -12.01 8.67 4.88
N LYS A 134 -10.76 9.13 4.95
CA LYS A 134 -10.31 10.47 4.55
C LYS A 134 -10.03 10.61 3.06
N GLY A 135 -10.25 9.55 2.26
CA GLY A 135 -10.18 9.57 0.80
C GLY A 135 -8.76 9.52 0.23
N VAL A 136 -7.82 8.77 0.83
CA VAL A 136 -6.45 8.62 0.30
C VAL A 136 -6.44 8.14 -1.15
N ILE A 137 -7.31 7.18 -1.51
CA ILE A 137 -7.38 6.61 -2.86
C ILE A 137 -7.80 7.68 -3.87
N SER A 138 -8.89 8.40 -3.56
CA SER A 138 -9.40 9.47 -4.43
C SER A 138 -8.37 10.59 -4.62
N LYS A 139 -7.63 10.95 -3.56
CA LYS A 139 -6.55 11.95 -3.65
C LYS A 139 -5.44 11.51 -4.60
N VAL A 140 -5.00 10.26 -4.50
CA VAL A 140 -3.96 9.70 -5.37
C VAL A 140 -4.43 9.67 -6.83
N ILE A 141 -5.63 9.14 -7.09
CA ILE A 141 -6.20 9.07 -8.45
C ILE A 141 -6.35 10.49 -9.03
N ASN A 142 -6.95 11.42 -8.28
CA ASN A 142 -7.14 12.79 -8.75
C ASN A 142 -5.81 13.49 -9.05
N PHE A 143 -4.75 13.21 -8.27
CA PHE A 143 -3.42 13.72 -8.56
C PHE A 143 -2.86 13.12 -9.87
N MET A 144 -2.99 11.80 -10.08
CA MET A 144 -2.58 11.16 -11.32
C MET A 144 -3.30 11.76 -12.54
N LEU A 145 -4.63 11.99 -12.42
CA LEU A 145 -5.41 12.67 -13.47
C LEU A 145 -4.89 14.08 -13.76
N LYS A 146 -4.59 14.87 -12.71
CA LYS A 146 -3.97 16.21 -12.86
C LYS A 146 -2.59 16.16 -13.54
N LYS A 147 -1.90 15.03 -13.47
CA LYS A 147 -0.63 14.76 -14.17
C LYS A 147 -0.82 14.21 -15.59
N GLY A 148 -2.06 14.21 -16.09
CA GLY A 148 -2.39 13.82 -17.45
C GLY A 148 -2.61 12.31 -17.65
N CYS A 149 -2.80 11.55 -16.55
CA CYS A 149 -3.33 10.19 -16.64
C CYS A 149 -4.81 10.22 -17.02
N ASP A 150 -5.30 9.16 -17.64
CA ASP A 150 -6.74 8.97 -17.94
C ASP A 150 -7.27 7.80 -17.08
N ARG A 151 -8.49 7.90 -16.56
CA ARG A 151 -9.14 6.86 -15.77
C ARG A 151 -9.18 5.50 -16.47
N LYS A 152 -9.42 5.50 -17.80
CA LYS A 152 -9.45 4.28 -18.64
C LYS A 152 -8.09 3.62 -18.81
N ASP A 153 -7.01 4.34 -18.56
CA ASP A 153 -5.65 3.85 -18.70
C ASP A 153 -5.01 3.46 -17.35
N ILE A 154 -5.68 3.79 -16.22
CA ILE A 154 -5.24 3.41 -14.87
C ILE A 154 -5.71 2.00 -14.53
N ILE A 155 -4.78 1.07 -14.36
CA ILE A 155 -5.00 -0.28 -13.87
C ILE A 155 -4.83 -0.29 -12.36
N VAL A 156 -5.80 -0.89 -11.66
CA VAL A 156 -5.82 -1.00 -10.20
C VAL A 156 -5.68 -2.45 -9.79
N ALA A 157 -4.81 -2.71 -8.83
CA ALA A 157 -4.72 -4.00 -8.13
C ALA A 157 -4.87 -3.79 -6.62
N ILE A 158 -5.80 -4.50 -6.02
CA ILE A 158 -6.02 -4.53 -4.57
C ILE A 158 -5.42 -5.83 -4.05
N GLY A 159 -4.54 -5.74 -3.06
CA GLY A 159 -3.88 -6.89 -2.46
C GLY A 159 -4.62 -7.45 -1.24
N PRO A 160 -4.08 -8.53 -0.66
CA PRO A 160 -4.65 -9.16 0.52
C PRO A 160 -4.73 -8.19 1.71
N SER A 161 -5.84 -8.27 2.43
CA SER A 161 -6.11 -7.51 3.64
C SER A 161 -6.98 -8.30 4.60
N ILE A 162 -7.18 -7.78 5.82
CA ILE A 162 -8.15 -8.35 6.75
C ILE A 162 -9.54 -8.41 6.14
N THR A 163 -10.25 -9.51 6.37
CA THR A 163 -11.61 -9.68 5.87
C THR A 163 -12.63 -9.11 6.85
N GLN A 164 -13.84 -8.79 6.36
CA GLN A 164 -14.95 -8.35 7.20
C GLN A 164 -15.17 -9.30 8.39
N LYS A 165 -15.12 -10.62 8.18
CA LYS A 165 -15.35 -11.65 9.21
C LYS A 165 -14.37 -11.55 10.39
N ASN A 166 -13.17 -11.07 10.15
CA ASN A 166 -12.09 -10.98 11.15
C ASN A 166 -11.87 -9.57 11.68
N TYR A 167 -12.61 -8.58 11.17
CA TYR A 167 -12.41 -7.16 11.53
C TYR A 167 -13.52 -6.67 12.46
N ASN A 168 -13.37 -6.96 13.74
CA ASN A 168 -14.32 -6.51 14.76
C ASN A 168 -14.17 -5.01 15.02
N VAL A 169 -15.29 -4.31 15.05
CA VAL A 169 -15.33 -2.86 15.29
C VAL A 169 -16.37 -2.51 16.36
N LYS A 170 -16.20 -1.39 17.02
CA LYS A 170 -17.14 -0.86 18.00
C LYS A 170 -18.28 -0.10 17.31
N LEU A 171 -19.38 0.14 18.04
CA LEU A 171 -20.54 0.84 17.54
C LEU A 171 -20.25 2.27 17.07
N ASP A 172 -19.39 2.99 17.79
CA ASP A 172 -18.95 4.33 17.43
C ASP A 172 -18.26 4.38 16.05
N PHE A 173 -17.45 3.37 15.76
CA PHE A 173 -16.83 3.21 14.43
C PHE A 173 -17.89 3.05 13.34
N LYS A 174 -18.85 2.13 13.51
CA LYS A 174 -19.97 1.93 12.59
C LYS A 174 -20.76 3.23 12.37
N ASN A 175 -21.14 3.91 13.46
CA ASN A 175 -21.90 5.15 13.41
C ASN A 175 -21.18 6.26 12.65
N LYS A 176 -19.85 6.38 12.82
CA LYS A 176 -19.01 7.32 12.08
C LYS A 176 -19.10 7.13 10.57
N PHE A 177 -19.08 5.87 10.10
CA PHE A 177 -19.18 5.57 8.67
C PHE A 177 -20.60 5.80 8.14
N ILE A 178 -21.64 5.44 8.90
CA ILE A 178 -23.03 5.66 8.51
C ILE A 178 -23.33 7.16 8.46
N LYS A 179 -22.84 7.96 9.44
CA LYS A 179 -22.98 9.43 9.43
C LYS A 179 -22.36 10.05 8.16
N LYS A 180 -21.24 9.53 7.70
CA LYS A 180 -20.59 10.00 6.46
C LYS A 180 -21.42 9.66 5.22
N HIS A 181 -22.00 8.47 5.18
CA HIS A 181 -22.84 8.01 4.07
C HIS A 181 -23.76 6.90 4.53
N LYS A 182 -25.10 7.10 4.50
CA LYS A 182 -26.10 6.14 4.99
C LYS A 182 -25.96 4.74 4.36
N LYS A 183 -25.60 4.66 3.06
CA LYS A 183 -25.34 3.40 2.34
C LYS A 183 -24.24 2.53 2.95
N ASN A 184 -23.34 3.10 3.76
CA ASN A 184 -22.26 2.34 4.42
C ASN A 184 -22.81 1.30 5.41
N LYS A 185 -24.08 1.37 5.82
CA LYS A 185 -24.72 0.37 6.70
C LYS A 185 -24.59 -1.07 6.17
N ILE A 186 -24.60 -1.26 4.84
CA ILE A 186 -24.48 -2.57 4.19
C ILE A 186 -23.15 -3.29 4.44
N PHE A 187 -22.11 -2.55 4.78
CA PHE A 187 -20.78 -3.11 5.04
C PHE A 187 -20.59 -3.60 6.47
N PHE A 188 -21.58 -3.45 7.35
CA PHE A 188 -21.52 -3.86 8.76
C PHE A 188 -22.49 -4.99 9.02
N LYS A 189 -22.00 -6.05 9.65
CA LYS A 189 -22.79 -7.19 10.10
C LYS A 189 -22.73 -7.28 11.62
N ASN A 190 -23.85 -7.60 12.27
CA ASN A 190 -23.89 -7.92 13.70
C ASN A 190 -23.78 -9.42 13.87
N ARG A 191 -22.90 -9.89 14.77
CA ARG A 191 -22.78 -11.30 15.14
C ARG A 191 -22.43 -11.37 16.62
N ASN A 192 -23.32 -12.00 17.43
CA ASN A 192 -23.10 -12.27 18.86
C ASN A 192 -22.57 -11.03 19.63
N LYS A 193 -23.29 -9.90 19.57
CA LYS A 193 -22.92 -8.60 20.18
C LYS A 193 -21.66 -7.92 19.59
N LEU A 194 -21.02 -8.51 18.58
CA LEU A 194 -19.91 -7.90 17.88
C LEU A 194 -20.34 -7.29 16.54
N ILE A 195 -19.69 -6.24 16.08
CA ILE A 195 -19.91 -5.58 14.79
C ILE A 195 -18.69 -5.83 13.91
N TYR A 196 -18.95 -6.27 12.68
CA TYR A 196 -17.93 -6.57 11.68
C TYR A 196 -18.06 -5.64 10.47
#